data_be8b61a786c82c36c6ec39ddfeaf423e
#
_entry.id   be8b61a786c82c36c6ec39ddfeaf423e
#
_cell.length_a   1.000
_cell.length_b   1.000
_cell.length_c   1.000
_cell.angle_alpha   90.00
_cell.angle_beta   90.00
_cell.angle_gamma   90.00
#
_symmetry.space_group_name_H-M   'P 1'
#
loop_
_entity.id
_entity.type
_entity.pdbx_description
1 polymer ?
#
loop_
_entity_poly.entity_id
_entity_poly.type
_entity_poly.pdbx_seq_one_letter_code
_entity_poly.pdbx_strand_id
1 'polypeptide(L)'
;MPSFLSQQSETYEIVMNNRPLVKINGKTFSVMDVQKKMDLFLHEHHPEALSSNLLRYQYYSGQWRQTLQEMIDNELIKMEAVSFNINISDGDIRQEIDKRFGPNIIKRLDEIHLSYDDAKELVRDEIVVRNMSWYRIWAKVLQDVTPETVKSQYVTYLAKLPLKDEWVYKMASVRGSDEKGEIAQKAYNILLLAGENPSSQEIKGFTGLLPSNTSLNVSEPITVASKDLAPEVLQLLESLPPHTYSAPLPQKSRADGSTVYRMFYAIEHKKDPSPPFEELSSQIHDTLVQKYGDIQKDEYFTKLRKKFLNDDLVVKNLFPANYQPFALSGS
;
A
#
# COMPACT_ATOMS: atom_id res chain seq x y z
N MET A 1 -51.53 -27.84 -4.50
CA MET A 1 -51.08 -26.68 -3.69
C MET A 1 -49.88 -27.14 -2.86
N PRO A 2 -48.68 -26.65 -3.11
CA PRO A 2 -47.56 -26.97 -2.25
C PRO A 2 -47.61 -26.10 -1.00
N SER A 3 -47.55 -26.77 0.15
CA SER A 3 -47.49 -26.17 1.47
C SER A 3 -46.25 -25.34 1.61
N PHE A 4 -46.41 -24.05 1.91
CA PHE A 4 -45.36 -23.18 2.39
C PHE A 4 -44.79 -23.76 3.68
N LEU A 5 -43.56 -24.28 3.60
CA LEU A 5 -42.77 -24.59 4.77
C LEU A 5 -42.61 -23.28 5.55
N SER A 6 -43.22 -23.19 6.71
CA SER A 6 -42.96 -22.20 7.73
C SER A 6 -41.46 -22.30 8.06
N GLN A 7 -40.66 -21.37 7.61
CA GLN A 7 -39.31 -21.12 8.17
C GLN A 7 -39.55 -20.76 9.63
N GLN A 8 -39.39 -21.75 10.54
CA GLN A 8 -39.13 -21.46 11.93
C GLN A 8 -37.89 -20.56 11.98
N SER A 9 -38.10 -19.33 12.35
CA SER A 9 -36.98 -18.43 12.68
C SER A 9 -36.33 -19.02 13.94
N GLU A 10 -35.24 -19.75 13.76
CA GLU A 10 -34.44 -20.21 14.88
C GLU A 10 -34.05 -18.97 15.71
N THR A 11 -34.58 -18.93 16.93
CA THR A 11 -34.31 -17.85 17.87
C THR A 11 -33.02 -18.19 18.60
N TYR A 12 -31.93 -17.67 18.12
CA TYR A 12 -30.65 -17.85 18.77
C TYR A 12 -30.53 -16.93 19.99
N GLU A 13 -30.01 -17.47 21.09
CA GLU A 13 -29.64 -16.69 22.28
C GLU A 13 -28.11 -16.72 22.46
N ILE A 14 -27.56 -15.58 22.85
CA ILE A 14 -26.14 -15.47 23.17
C ILE A 14 -25.94 -15.79 24.64
N VAL A 15 -25.27 -16.89 24.92
CA VAL A 15 -24.87 -17.27 26.28
C VAL A 15 -23.47 -16.72 26.55
N MET A 16 -23.34 -15.93 27.62
CA MET A 16 -22.10 -15.35 28.05
C MET A 16 -21.57 -16.01 29.32
N ASN A 17 -20.32 -16.49 29.24
CA ASN A 17 -19.61 -16.96 30.43
C ASN A 17 -18.85 -15.78 31.04
N ASN A 18 -19.55 -15.01 31.91
CA ASN A 18 -18.95 -13.83 32.50
C ASN A 18 -17.93 -14.20 33.58
N ARG A 19 -16.67 -13.76 33.40
CA ARG A 19 -15.57 -13.92 34.34
C ARG A 19 -14.56 -12.79 34.19
N PRO A 20 -13.72 -12.55 35.21
CA PRO A 20 -12.56 -11.67 35.07
C PRO A 20 -11.61 -12.18 33.99
N LEU A 21 -11.17 -11.29 33.10
CA LEU A 21 -10.24 -11.59 32.03
C LEU A 21 -8.84 -11.11 32.35
N VAL A 22 -8.72 -9.90 32.89
CA VAL A 22 -7.44 -9.27 33.15
C VAL A 22 -7.57 -8.24 34.27
N LYS A 23 -6.50 -8.03 35.03
CA LYS A 23 -6.41 -6.97 36.04
C LYS A 23 -5.21 -6.05 35.73
N ILE A 24 -5.45 -4.75 35.63
CA ILE A 24 -4.43 -3.73 35.31
C ILE A 24 -4.65 -2.55 36.24
N ASN A 25 -3.57 -2.07 36.87
CA ASN A 25 -3.64 -0.87 37.72
C ASN A 25 -4.82 -0.87 38.72
N GLY A 26 -5.07 -2.04 39.34
CA GLY A 26 -6.21 -2.20 40.24
C GLY A 26 -7.59 -2.36 39.54
N LYS A 27 -7.73 -2.04 38.26
CA LYS A 27 -8.95 -2.21 37.47
C LYS A 27 -9.01 -3.62 36.90
N THR A 28 -10.17 -4.26 37.05
CA THR A 28 -10.42 -5.62 36.50
C THR A 28 -11.35 -5.49 35.32
N PHE A 29 -10.98 -6.06 34.18
CA PHE A 29 -11.84 -6.17 33.01
C PHE A 29 -12.44 -7.58 32.97
N SER A 30 -13.75 -7.64 32.81
CA SER A 30 -14.56 -8.87 32.67
C SER A 30 -15.02 -9.06 31.21
N VAL A 31 -15.62 -10.21 30.95
CA VAL A 31 -16.29 -10.49 29.66
C VAL A 31 -17.41 -9.47 29.40
N MET A 32 -18.14 -9.07 30.44
CA MET A 32 -19.21 -8.08 30.32
C MET A 32 -18.66 -6.70 29.90
N ASP A 33 -17.50 -6.30 30.41
CA ASP A 33 -16.88 -5.02 30.01
C ASP A 33 -16.47 -5.03 28.53
N VAL A 34 -15.92 -6.16 28.07
CA VAL A 34 -15.58 -6.36 26.65
C VAL A 34 -16.85 -6.34 25.80
N GLN A 35 -17.92 -7.03 26.22
CA GLN A 35 -19.19 -7.01 25.51
C GLN A 35 -19.75 -5.59 25.39
N LYS A 36 -19.82 -4.85 26.50
CA LYS A 36 -20.30 -3.45 26.49
C LYS A 36 -19.52 -2.59 25.48
N LYS A 37 -18.19 -2.76 25.40
CA LYS A 37 -17.37 -2.03 24.44
C LYS A 37 -17.68 -2.44 23.00
N MET A 38 -17.91 -3.74 22.75
CA MET A 38 -18.31 -4.25 21.44
C MET A 38 -19.72 -3.79 21.04
N ASP A 39 -20.67 -3.79 21.98
CA ASP A 39 -22.05 -3.30 21.75
C ASP A 39 -22.03 -1.80 21.37
N LEU A 40 -21.22 -1.02 22.07
CA LEU A 40 -21.05 0.40 21.75
C LEU A 40 -20.50 0.60 20.33
N PHE A 41 -19.48 -0.17 19.94
CA PHE A 41 -18.94 -0.13 18.58
C PHE A 41 -19.99 -0.50 17.53
N LEU A 42 -20.75 -1.56 17.77
CA LEU A 42 -21.83 -1.96 16.87
C LEU A 42 -22.92 -0.90 16.77
N HIS A 43 -23.29 -0.27 17.88
CA HIS A 43 -24.27 0.81 17.89
C HIS A 43 -23.85 2.01 17.03
N GLU A 44 -22.56 2.32 17.02
CA GLU A 44 -22.02 3.46 16.28
C GLU A 44 -21.78 3.20 14.80
N HIS A 45 -21.37 1.98 14.46
CA HIS A 45 -20.88 1.67 13.11
C HIS A 45 -21.76 0.68 12.34
N HIS A 46 -22.47 -0.19 13.06
CA HIS A 46 -23.26 -1.28 12.50
C HIS A 46 -24.54 -1.55 13.31
N PRO A 47 -25.41 -0.53 13.48
CA PRO A 47 -26.61 -0.66 14.33
C PRO A 47 -27.56 -1.79 13.90
N GLU A 48 -27.56 -2.14 12.61
CA GLU A 48 -28.31 -3.26 12.07
C GLU A 48 -27.90 -4.61 12.67
N ALA A 49 -26.63 -4.77 13.04
CA ALA A 49 -26.14 -6.01 13.64
C ALA A 49 -26.67 -6.25 15.06
N LEU A 50 -27.07 -5.19 15.78
CA LEU A 50 -27.64 -5.29 17.12
C LEU A 50 -29.01 -5.97 17.12
N SER A 51 -29.75 -5.95 16.02
CA SER A 51 -31.07 -6.60 15.89
C SER A 51 -30.99 -8.12 15.68
N SER A 52 -29.79 -8.66 15.40
CA SER A 52 -29.56 -10.09 15.12
C SER A 52 -28.59 -10.72 16.10
N ASN A 53 -29.07 -11.65 16.92
CA ASN A 53 -28.23 -12.40 17.85
C ASN A 53 -27.13 -13.20 17.14
N LEU A 54 -27.40 -13.70 15.94
CA LEU A 54 -26.40 -14.43 15.14
C LEU A 54 -25.26 -13.52 14.70
N LEU A 55 -25.56 -12.31 14.18
CA LEU A 55 -24.53 -11.34 13.75
C LEU A 55 -23.73 -10.83 14.95
N ARG A 56 -24.40 -10.53 16.07
CA ARG A 56 -23.72 -10.16 17.32
C ARG A 56 -22.76 -11.24 17.80
N TYR A 57 -23.22 -12.49 17.83
CA TYR A 57 -22.38 -13.62 18.23
C TYR A 57 -21.14 -13.77 17.33
N GLN A 58 -21.32 -13.70 16.01
CA GLN A 58 -20.20 -13.78 15.08
C GLN A 58 -19.18 -12.68 15.34
N TYR A 59 -19.65 -11.45 15.55
CA TYR A 59 -18.79 -10.32 15.88
C TYR A 59 -18.07 -10.52 17.21
N TYR A 60 -18.79 -10.86 18.27
CA TYR A 60 -18.21 -11.09 19.60
C TYR A 60 -17.15 -12.19 19.58
N SER A 61 -17.49 -13.33 18.99
CA SER A 61 -16.58 -14.48 18.94
C SER A 61 -15.28 -14.17 18.18
N GLY A 62 -15.37 -13.34 17.13
CA GLY A 62 -14.21 -12.95 16.34
C GLY A 62 -13.39 -11.82 16.95
N GLN A 63 -14.01 -10.85 17.65
CA GLN A 63 -13.39 -9.59 18.03
C GLN A 63 -13.05 -9.44 19.51
N TRP A 64 -13.59 -10.27 20.41
CA TRP A 64 -13.42 -10.06 21.85
C TRP A 64 -11.96 -9.97 22.31
N ARG A 65 -11.05 -10.75 21.73
CA ARG A 65 -9.62 -10.74 22.09
C ARG A 65 -8.95 -9.43 21.68
N GLN A 66 -9.27 -8.96 20.49
CA GLN A 66 -8.77 -7.68 19.99
C GLN A 66 -9.33 -6.54 20.83
N THR A 67 -10.62 -6.54 21.12
CA THR A 67 -11.26 -5.53 21.99
C THR A 67 -10.65 -5.53 23.39
N LEU A 68 -10.42 -6.71 23.98
CA LEU A 68 -9.72 -6.80 25.28
C LEU A 68 -8.32 -6.21 25.20
N GLN A 69 -7.57 -6.50 24.12
CA GLN A 69 -6.21 -5.95 23.94
C GLN A 69 -6.25 -4.41 23.81
N GLU A 70 -7.22 -3.87 23.09
CA GLU A 70 -7.42 -2.42 22.98
C GLU A 70 -7.77 -1.79 24.33
N MET A 71 -8.60 -2.44 25.14
CA MET A 71 -8.91 -1.98 26.50
C MET A 71 -7.67 -1.99 27.40
N ILE A 72 -6.82 -3.00 27.28
CA ILE A 72 -5.53 -3.08 27.98
C ILE A 72 -4.63 -1.92 27.55
N ASP A 73 -4.44 -1.75 26.25
CA ASP A 73 -3.58 -0.72 25.68
C ASP A 73 -4.07 0.70 26.07
N ASN A 74 -5.38 0.93 26.08
CA ASN A 74 -5.98 2.19 26.53
C ASN A 74 -5.71 2.46 28.03
N GLU A 75 -5.75 1.41 28.87
CA GLU A 75 -5.41 1.58 30.30
C GLU A 75 -3.94 1.93 30.49
N LEU A 76 -3.03 1.31 29.73
CA LEU A 76 -1.61 1.67 29.74
C LEU A 76 -1.37 3.12 29.29
N ILE A 77 -2.10 3.60 28.27
CA ILE A 77 -2.06 5.01 27.85
C ILE A 77 -2.51 5.92 28.98
N LYS A 78 -3.60 5.59 29.67
CA LYS A 78 -4.09 6.40 30.79
C LYS A 78 -3.10 6.44 31.95
N MET A 79 -2.45 5.32 32.26
CA MET A 79 -1.37 5.27 33.26
C MET A 79 -0.22 6.23 32.88
N GLU A 80 0.16 6.29 31.62
CA GLU A 80 1.16 7.26 31.16
C GLU A 80 0.64 8.69 31.24
N ALA A 81 -0.62 8.93 30.88
CA ALA A 81 -1.25 10.24 30.84
C ALA A 81 -1.23 10.96 32.21
N VAL A 82 -1.26 10.23 33.31
CA VAL A 82 -1.14 10.78 34.68
C VAL A 82 0.12 11.62 34.80
N SER A 83 1.23 11.22 34.21
CA SER A 83 2.51 11.96 34.25
C SER A 83 2.51 13.24 33.40
N PHE A 84 1.51 13.44 32.53
CA PHE A 84 1.38 14.60 31.64
C PHE A 84 0.40 15.64 32.12
N ASN A 85 -0.25 15.43 33.26
CA ASN A 85 -1.25 16.35 33.85
C ASN A 85 -2.32 16.79 32.80
N ILE A 86 -2.80 15.86 31.98
CA ILE A 86 -3.83 16.16 31.00
C ILE A 86 -5.12 16.52 31.75
N ASN A 87 -5.51 17.76 31.65
CA ASN A 87 -6.75 18.24 32.24
C ASN A 87 -7.85 18.30 31.16
N ILE A 88 -8.93 17.55 31.38
CA ILE A 88 -10.11 17.57 30.52
C ILE A 88 -11.23 18.24 31.29
N SER A 89 -11.80 19.30 30.71
CA SER A 89 -12.89 20.03 31.36
C SER A 89 -14.21 19.25 31.27
N ASP A 90 -15.08 19.46 32.25
CA ASP A 90 -16.44 18.92 32.18
C ASP A 90 -17.23 19.46 30.98
N GLY A 91 -16.86 20.64 30.49
CA GLY A 91 -17.43 21.21 29.27
C GLY A 91 -17.10 20.37 28.02
N ASP A 92 -15.83 19.97 27.87
CA ASP A 92 -15.39 19.13 26.74
C ASP A 92 -16.09 17.77 26.75
N ILE A 93 -16.24 17.18 27.96
CA ILE A 93 -16.94 15.90 28.12
C ILE A 93 -18.42 16.03 27.73
N ARG A 94 -19.11 17.08 28.19
CA ARG A 94 -20.50 17.31 27.84
C ARG A 94 -20.68 17.52 26.33
N GLN A 95 -19.83 18.32 25.73
CA GLN A 95 -19.87 18.57 24.29
C GLN A 95 -19.67 17.27 23.48
N GLU A 96 -18.77 16.42 23.90
CA GLU A 96 -18.54 15.14 23.22
C GLU A 96 -19.71 14.16 23.39
N ILE A 97 -20.33 14.13 24.60
CA ILE A 97 -21.55 13.35 24.86
C ILE A 97 -22.71 13.85 23.99
N ASP A 98 -22.93 15.16 23.94
CA ASP A 98 -23.98 15.76 23.13
C ASP A 98 -23.79 15.46 21.64
N LYS A 99 -22.55 15.53 21.16
CA LYS A 99 -22.20 15.22 19.77
C LYS A 99 -22.47 13.75 19.43
N ARG A 100 -22.14 12.83 20.35
CA ARG A 100 -22.20 11.38 20.13
C ARG A 100 -23.61 10.84 20.25
N PHE A 101 -24.33 11.24 21.30
CA PHE A 101 -25.64 10.70 21.63
C PHE A 101 -26.80 11.62 21.20
N GLY A 102 -26.52 12.88 20.82
CA GLY A 102 -27.49 13.84 20.33
C GLY A 102 -28.56 14.22 21.37
N PRO A 103 -29.72 14.77 20.93
CA PRO A 103 -30.66 15.42 21.84
C PRO A 103 -31.40 14.44 22.80
N ASN A 104 -31.41 13.15 22.53
CA ASN A 104 -32.10 12.15 23.36
C ASN A 104 -31.09 11.26 24.11
N ILE A 105 -30.09 11.88 24.77
CA ILE A 105 -28.97 11.21 25.41
C ILE A 105 -29.44 10.05 26.30
N ILE A 106 -30.34 10.29 27.24
CA ILE A 106 -30.80 9.27 28.22
C ILE A 106 -31.38 8.05 27.51
N LYS A 107 -32.27 8.26 26.55
CA LYS A 107 -32.87 7.14 25.79
C LYS A 107 -31.81 6.31 25.06
N ARG A 108 -30.83 6.96 24.42
CA ARG A 108 -29.77 6.26 23.68
C ARG A 108 -28.81 5.52 24.61
N LEU A 109 -28.53 6.07 25.78
CA LEU A 109 -27.72 5.40 26.80
C LEU A 109 -28.46 4.18 27.36
N ASP A 110 -29.77 4.28 27.59
CA ASP A 110 -30.60 3.16 28.04
C ASP A 110 -30.61 2.01 27.00
N GLU A 111 -30.65 2.34 25.70
CA GLU A 111 -30.60 1.36 24.61
C GLU A 111 -29.30 0.51 24.60
N ILE A 112 -28.22 1.05 25.13
CA ILE A 112 -26.91 0.37 25.27
C ILE A 112 -26.55 0.00 26.70
N HIS A 113 -27.50 0.12 27.64
CA HIS A 113 -27.34 -0.20 29.07
C HIS A 113 -26.20 0.55 29.75
N LEU A 114 -25.98 1.85 29.38
CA LEU A 114 -25.01 2.74 30.00
C LEU A 114 -25.72 3.80 30.86
N SER A 115 -25.20 4.02 32.07
CA SER A 115 -25.60 5.21 32.86
C SER A 115 -24.92 6.47 32.31
N TYR A 116 -25.46 7.65 32.65
CA TYR A 116 -24.85 8.92 32.26
C TYR A 116 -23.46 9.11 32.87
N ASP A 117 -23.24 8.63 34.10
CA ASP A 117 -21.94 8.69 34.74
C ASP A 117 -20.92 7.74 34.11
N ASP A 118 -21.35 6.53 33.73
CA ASP A 118 -20.52 5.62 32.94
C ASP A 118 -20.13 6.26 31.59
N ALA A 119 -21.07 6.92 30.91
CA ALA A 119 -20.82 7.62 29.67
C ALA A 119 -19.83 8.77 29.82
N LYS A 120 -19.91 9.54 30.93
CA LYS A 120 -18.93 10.57 31.24
C LYS A 120 -17.52 10.02 31.45
N GLU A 121 -17.40 8.93 32.21
CA GLU A 121 -16.10 8.28 32.46
C GLU A 121 -15.52 7.75 31.13
N LEU A 122 -16.34 7.07 30.34
CA LEU A 122 -15.95 6.54 29.03
C LEU A 122 -15.47 7.62 28.08
N VAL A 123 -16.22 8.72 27.96
CA VAL A 123 -15.86 9.86 27.10
C VAL A 123 -14.59 10.54 27.59
N ARG A 124 -14.44 10.73 28.91
CA ARG A 124 -13.20 11.27 29.50
C ARG A 124 -12.01 10.41 29.15
N ASP A 125 -12.12 9.10 29.34
CA ASP A 125 -11.07 8.12 29.03
C ASP A 125 -10.69 8.17 27.55
N GLU A 126 -11.67 8.25 26.65
CA GLU A 126 -11.44 8.33 25.20
C GLU A 126 -10.77 9.64 24.79
N ILE A 127 -11.11 10.77 25.39
CA ILE A 127 -10.42 12.04 25.14
C ILE A 127 -8.95 11.95 25.58
N VAL A 128 -8.67 11.35 26.76
CA VAL A 128 -7.29 11.13 27.24
C VAL A 128 -6.51 10.29 26.26
N VAL A 129 -7.07 9.13 25.87
CA VAL A 129 -6.44 8.21 24.94
C VAL A 129 -6.18 8.86 23.57
N ARG A 130 -7.17 9.60 23.04
CA ARG A 130 -7.06 10.33 21.78
C ARG A 130 -5.95 11.38 21.83
N ASN A 131 -5.90 12.19 22.89
CA ASN A 131 -4.89 13.25 23.04
C ASN A 131 -3.47 12.65 23.18
N MET A 132 -3.32 11.60 23.98
CA MET A 132 -2.05 10.90 24.14
C MET A 132 -1.60 10.24 22.82
N SER A 133 -2.51 9.55 22.14
CA SER A 133 -2.22 8.93 20.85
C SER A 133 -1.82 9.97 19.79
N TRP A 134 -2.50 11.12 19.77
CA TRP A 134 -2.11 12.24 18.92
C TRP A 134 -0.67 12.67 19.21
N TYR A 135 -0.37 12.97 20.45
CA TYR A 135 0.94 13.47 20.84
C TYR A 135 2.07 12.44 20.67
N ARG A 136 1.79 11.17 21.00
CA ARG A 136 2.81 10.11 21.04
C ARG A 136 3.03 9.44 19.69
N ILE A 137 2.01 9.39 18.84
CA ILE A 137 2.01 8.68 17.58
C ILE A 137 1.89 9.67 16.42
N TRP A 138 0.72 10.30 16.28
CA TRP A 138 0.38 11.04 15.06
C TRP A 138 1.21 12.29 14.83
N ALA A 139 1.56 13.03 15.88
CA ALA A 139 2.42 14.20 15.75
C ALA A 139 3.80 13.83 15.16
N LYS A 140 4.34 12.66 15.49
CA LYS A 140 5.60 12.16 14.93
C LYS A 140 5.42 11.72 13.49
N VAL A 141 4.34 10.96 13.20
CA VAL A 141 4.02 10.53 11.84
C VAL A 141 3.96 11.72 10.88
N LEU A 142 3.31 12.81 11.29
CA LEU A 142 3.22 14.03 10.46
C LEU A 142 4.56 14.76 10.31
N GLN A 143 5.49 14.59 11.24
CA GLN A 143 6.86 15.10 11.09
C GLN A 143 7.68 14.26 10.09
N ASP A 144 7.45 12.95 10.03
CA ASP A 144 8.18 12.01 9.17
C ASP A 144 7.62 11.97 7.74
N VAL A 145 6.29 12.17 7.58
CA VAL A 145 5.63 12.18 6.25
C VAL A 145 5.64 13.59 5.67
N THR A 146 6.82 14.01 5.22
CA THR A 146 7.02 15.30 4.57
C THR A 146 6.71 15.25 3.06
N PRO A 147 6.51 16.39 2.39
CA PRO A 147 6.38 16.43 0.92
C PRO A 147 7.56 15.78 0.20
N GLU A 148 8.76 15.86 0.77
CA GLU A 148 9.97 15.22 0.23
C GLU A 148 9.88 13.69 0.33
N THR A 149 9.41 13.16 1.47
CA THR A 149 9.18 11.72 1.66
C THR A 149 8.15 11.20 0.65
N VAL A 150 7.06 11.94 0.44
CA VAL A 150 6.02 11.60 -0.54
C VAL A 150 6.61 11.57 -1.96
N LYS A 151 7.42 12.57 -2.33
CA LYS A 151 8.08 12.64 -3.63
C LYS A 151 9.08 11.50 -3.85
N SER A 152 9.85 11.16 -2.83
CA SER A 152 10.78 10.02 -2.86
C SER A 152 10.04 8.69 -3.05
N GLN A 153 8.93 8.52 -2.34
CA GLN A 153 8.09 7.33 -2.48
C GLN A 153 7.44 7.25 -3.87
N TYR A 154 7.05 8.38 -4.47
CA TYR A 154 6.54 8.43 -5.84
C TYR A 154 7.58 7.93 -6.84
N VAL A 155 8.84 8.36 -6.73
CA VAL A 155 9.93 7.86 -7.59
C VAL A 155 10.11 6.35 -7.42
N THR A 156 10.06 5.87 -6.17
CA THR A 156 10.14 4.43 -5.88
C THR A 156 8.96 3.64 -6.44
N TYR A 157 7.78 4.25 -6.43
CA TYR A 157 6.56 3.67 -7.00
C TYR A 157 6.67 3.56 -8.53
N LEU A 158 7.10 4.62 -9.21
CA LEU A 158 7.31 4.63 -10.66
C LEU A 158 8.31 3.56 -11.11
N ALA A 159 9.40 3.38 -10.37
CA ALA A 159 10.41 2.36 -10.67
C ALA A 159 9.88 0.91 -10.61
N LYS A 160 8.76 0.69 -9.92
CA LYS A 160 8.11 -0.63 -9.79
C LYS A 160 6.96 -0.84 -10.75
N LEU A 161 6.51 0.22 -11.42
CA LEU A 161 5.43 0.08 -12.41
C LEU A 161 5.95 -0.68 -13.62
N PRO A 162 5.16 -1.63 -14.14
CA PRO A 162 5.51 -2.36 -15.35
C PRO A 162 5.20 -1.52 -16.60
N LEU A 163 5.72 -0.29 -16.63
CA LEU A 163 5.55 0.58 -17.79
C LEU A 163 6.35 0.02 -18.95
N LYS A 164 5.74 0.03 -20.13
CA LYS A 164 6.45 -0.29 -21.35
C LYS A 164 7.42 0.84 -21.68
N ASP A 165 8.64 0.48 -21.95
CA ASP A 165 9.67 1.35 -22.48
C ASP A 165 10.52 0.49 -23.44
N GLU A 166 10.09 0.45 -24.71
CA GLU A 166 10.58 -0.46 -25.73
C GLU A 166 10.92 0.31 -26.99
N TRP A 167 12.09 0.02 -27.56
CA TRP A 167 12.48 0.50 -28.86
C TRP A 167 12.21 -0.52 -29.93
N VAL A 168 11.58 -0.09 -31.03
CA VAL A 168 11.48 -0.85 -32.27
C VAL A 168 12.45 -0.25 -33.26
N TYR A 169 13.46 -1.01 -33.67
CA TYR A 169 14.50 -0.54 -34.56
C TYR A 169 14.96 -1.65 -35.51
N LYS A 170 15.60 -1.25 -36.62
CA LYS A 170 16.38 -2.15 -37.49
C LYS A 170 17.85 -1.89 -37.29
N MET A 171 18.67 -2.90 -37.57
CA MET A 171 20.12 -2.81 -37.56
C MET A 171 20.68 -3.20 -38.90
N ALA A 172 21.34 -2.26 -39.54
CA ALA A 172 22.17 -2.57 -40.76
C ALA A 172 23.59 -2.88 -40.30
N SER A 173 24.17 -3.92 -40.82
CA SER A 173 25.56 -4.32 -40.56
C SER A 173 26.34 -4.46 -41.85
N VAL A 174 27.51 -3.79 -41.87
CA VAL A 174 28.46 -3.83 -43.00
C VAL A 174 29.70 -4.60 -42.58
N ARG A 175 30.06 -5.61 -43.34
CA ARG A 175 31.28 -6.40 -43.17
C ARG A 175 32.12 -6.32 -44.44
N GLY A 176 33.41 -6.11 -44.32
CA GLY A 176 34.37 -6.04 -45.41
C GLY A 176 35.73 -5.56 -44.90
N SER A 177 36.74 -5.60 -45.76
CA SER A 177 38.06 -5.06 -45.45
C SER A 177 38.02 -3.52 -45.51
N ASP A 178 37.59 -2.89 -44.43
CA ASP A 178 37.35 -1.45 -44.34
C ASP A 178 38.08 -0.85 -43.13
N GLU A 179 39.37 -0.63 -43.24
CA GLU A 179 40.16 -0.07 -42.11
C GLU A 179 39.83 1.41 -41.80
N LYS A 180 39.27 2.13 -42.78
CA LYS A 180 38.99 3.57 -42.67
C LYS A 180 37.50 3.92 -42.59
N GLY A 181 36.61 2.94 -42.66
CA GLY A 181 35.17 3.17 -42.67
C GLY A 181 34.61 3.76 -43.97
N GLU A 182 35.39 3.81 -45.04
CA GLU A 182 34.93 4.35 -46.32
C GLU A 182 33.82 3.52 -46.97
N ILE A 183 33.89 2.19 -46.82
CA ILE A 183 32.85 1.27 -47.31
C ILE A 183 31.58 1.40 -46.50
N ALA A 184 31.74 1.56 -45.16
CA ALA A 184 30.61 1.79 -44.26
C ALA A 184 29.89 3.10 -44.58
N GLN A 185 30.64 4.16 -44.92
CA GLN A 185 30.06 5.44 -45.34
C GLN A 185 29.32 5.33 -46.68
N LYS A 186 29.85 4.57 -47.65
CA LYS A 186 29.13 4.28 -48.90
C LYS A 186 27.85 3.51 -48.66
N ALA A 187 27.90 2.51 -47.80
CA ALA A 187 26.71 1.77 -47.40
C ALA A 187 25.67 2.66 -46.70
N TYR A 188 26.11 3.56 -45.84
CA TYR A 188 25.21 4.55 -45.20
C TYR A 188 24.52 5.45 -46.27
N ASN A 189 25.28 5.96 -47.22
CA ASN A 189 24.68 6.76 -48.30
C ASN A 189 23.69 5.97 -49.17
N ILE A 190 23.95 4.69 -49.41
CA ILE A 190 23.00 3.80 -50.07
C ILE A 190 21.74 3.65 -49.27
N LEU A 191 21.82 3.45 -47.95
CA LEU A 191 20.65 3.32 -47.08
C LEU A 191 19.82 4.60 -47.06
N LEU A 192 20.47 5.79 -47.08
CA LEU A 192 19.79 7.06 -47.19
C LEU A 192 19.03 7.22 -48.51
N LEU A 193 19.63 6.76 -49.63
CA LEU A 193 19.00 6.80 -50.95
C LEU A 193 17.87 5.80 -51.13
N ALA A 194 17.89 4.67 -50.41
CA ALA A 194 16.84 3.64 -50.45
C ALA A 194 15.53 4.13 -49.80
N GLY A 195 15.53 5.28 -49.12
CA GLY A 195 14.33 5.90 -48.56
C GLY A 195 13.95 5.40 -47.19
N GLU A 196 12.75 5.72 -46.77
CA GLU A 196 12.23 5.35 -45.44
C GLU A 196 11.96 3.83 -45.37
N ASN A 197 12.56 3.15 -44.42
CA ASN A 197 12.30 1.76 -44.05
C ASN A 197 12.42 0.73 -45.17
N PRO A 198 13.52 0.73 -45.94
CA PRO A 198 13.64 -0.20 -47.09
C PRO A 198 13.60 -1.66 -46.64
N SER A 199 13.01 -2.51 -47.46
CA SER A 199 13.01 -3.96 -47.25
C SER A 199 14.40 -4.56 -47.53
N SER A 200 14.67 -5.72 -46.89
CA SER A 200 15.94 -6.43 -47.15
C SER A 200 16.12 -6.80 -48.65
N GLN A 201 15.04 -6.89 -49.44
CA GLN A 201 15.09 -7.16 -50.87
C GLN A 201 15.46 -5.91 -51.68
N GLU A 202 14.91 -4.75 -51.34
CA GLU A 202 15.27 -3.47 -51.98
C GLU A 202 16.75 -3.15 -51.77
N ILE A 203 17.27 -3.37 -50.55
CA ILE A 203 18.66 -3.18 -50.23
C ILE A 203 19.56 -4.13 -51.04
N LYS A 204 19.17 -5.37 -51.24
CA LYS A 204 19.93 -6.30 -52.13
C LYS A 204 20.11 -5.78 -53.54
N GLY A 205 19.15 -5.01 -54.07
CA GLY A 205 19.30 -4.34 -55.39
C GLY A 205 20.42 -3.35 -55.44
N PHE A 206 20.80 -2.71 -54.33
CA PHE A 206 21.87 -1.71 -54.22
C PHE A 206 23.22 -2.30 -53.84
N THR A 207 23.30 -3.59 -53.43
CA THR A 207 24.59 -4.19 -53.00
C THR A 207 25.60 -4.31 -54.11
N GLY A 208 25.17 -4.29 -55.40
CA GLY A 208 26.07 -4.20 -56.56
C GLY A 208 26.89 -2.93 -56.67
N LEU A 209 26.57 -1.89 -55.89
CA LEU A 209 27.32 -0.64 -55.77
C LEU A 209 28.49 -0.70 -54.77
N LEU A 210 28.55 -1.79 -54.00
CA LEU A 210 29.59 -2.02 -52.99
C LEU A 210 30.69 -2.96 -53.58
N PRO A 211 31.93 -2.92 -53.05
CA PRO A 211 33.00 -3.81 -53.44
C PRO A 211 32.61 -5.30 -53.27
N SER A 212 33.12 -6.21 -54.14
CA SER A 212 32.74 -7.63 -54.19
C SER A 212 32.95 -8.40 -52.87
N ASN A 213 33.79 -7.91 -51.96
CA ASN A 213 34.09 -8.54 -50.67
C ASN A 213 33.23 -7.96 -49.52
N THR A 214 32.23 -7.14 -49.82
CA THR A 214 31.43 -6.45 -48.81
C THR A 214 30.07 -7.11 -48.69
N SER A 215 29.61 -7.34 -47.47
CA SER A 215 28.24 -7.72 -47.18
C SER A 215 27.50 -6.63 -46.40
N LEU A 216 26.35 -6.22 -46.91
CA LEU A 216 25.39 -5.36 -46.24
C LEU A 216 24.15 -6.16 -45.88
N ASN A 217 23.87 -6.30 -44.60
CA ASN A 217 22.69 -6.99 -44.12
C ASN A 217 21.87 -6.03 -43.25
N VAL A 218 20.56 -6.02 -43.47
CA VAL A 218 19.61 -5.27 -42.62
C VAL A 218 18.69 -6.29 -41.97
N SER A 219 18.55 -6.14 -40.65
CA SER A 219 17.68 -7.00 -39.84
C SER A 219 16.21 -6.69 -40.10
N GLU A 220 15.35 -7.66 -39.83
CA GLU A 220 13.94 -7.38 -39.59
C GLU A 220 13.80 -6.45 -38.37
N PRO A 221 12.64 -5.79 -38.16
CA PRO A 221 12.39 -4.97 -36.97
C PRO A 221 12.60 -5.78 -35.69
N ILE A 222 13.40 -5.21 -34.78
CA ILE A 222 13.72 -5.81 -33.47
C ILE A 222 13.05 -4.95 -32.40
N THR A 223 12.31 -5.57 -31.51
CA THR A 223 11.74 -4.91 -30.33
C THR A 223 12.56 -5.28 -29.11
N VAL A 224 13.08 -4.29 -28.40
CA VAL A 224 13.92 -4.49 -27.21
C VAL A 224 13.54 -3.46 -26.14
N ALA A 225 13.41 -3.91 -24.89
CA ALA A 225 13.18 -3.00 -23.78
C ALA A 225 14.39 -2.09 -23.57
N SER A 226 14.16 -0.81 -23.27
CA SER A 226 15.23 0.19 -23.09
C SER A 226 16.29 -0.25 -22.08
N LYS A 227 15.89 -0.94 -21.01
CA LYS A 227 16.78 -1.49 -19.97
C LYS A 227 17.72 -2.61 -20.46
N ASP A 228 17.38 -3.27 -21.57
CA ASP A 228 18.13 -4.41 -22.12
C ASP A 228 19.05 -3.96 -23.27
N LEU A 229 19.00 -2.68 -23.66
CA LEU A 229 19.90 -2.08 -24.62
C LEU A 229 21.25 -1.72 -23.98
N ALA A 230 22.33 -1.85 -24.77
CA ALA A 230 23.61 -1.31 -24.35
C ALA A 230 23.49 0.23 -24.24
N PRO A 231 24.12 0.87 -23.21
CA PRO A 231 23.99 2.31 -22.98
C PRO A 231 24.29 3.18 -24.19
N GLU A 232 25.30 2.78 -24.98
CA GLU A 232 25.72 3.48 -26.20
C GLU A 232 24.64 3.41 -27.30
N VAL A 233 23.97 2.28 -27.41
CA VAL A 233 22.89 2.09 -28.40
C VAL A 233 21.62 2.84 -27.96
N LEU A 234 21.31 2.82 -26.66
CA LEU A 234 20.18 3.58 -26.12
C LEU A 234 20.36 5.09 -26.36
N GLN A 235 21.51 5.64 -25.96
CA GLN A 235 21.83 7.05 -26.18
C GLN A 235 21.79 7.44 -27.68
N LEU A 236 22.24 6.52 -28.54
CA LEU A 236 22.17 6.74 -29.98
C LEU A 236 20.72 6.79 -30.47
N LEU A 237 19.88 5.81 -30.09
CA LEU A 237 18.47 5.75 -30.49
C LEU A 237 17.69 6.97 -29.98
N GLU A 238 17.97 7.44 -28.77
CA GLU A 238 17.37 8.65 -28.19
C GLU A 238 17.75 9.93 -28.94
N SER A 239 18.97 9.97 -29.54
CA SER A 239 19.42 11.11 -30.29
C SER A 239 18.99 11.13 -31.76
N LEU A 240 18.52 9.98 -32.28
CA LEU A 240 18.14 9.87 -33.69
C LEU A 240 16.74 10.44 -33.92
N PRO A 241 16.57 11.25 -35.00
CA PRO A 241 15.23 11.53 -35.50
C PRO A 241 14.51 10.24 -35.90
N PRO A 242 13.20 10.16 -35.71
CA PRO A 242 12.41 9.02 -36.18
C PRO A 242 12.64 8.75 -37.68
N HIS A 243 12.65 7.49 -38.08
CA HIS A 243 12.80 7.05 -39.47
C HIS A 243 14.10 7.46 -40.15
N THR A 244 15.19 7.60 -39.38
CA THR A 244 16.53 7.88 -39.90
C THR A 244 17.55 6.81 -39.47
N TYR A 245 18.60 6.65 -40.31
CA TYR A 245 19.73 5.78 -39.95
C TYR A 245 20.78 6.57 -39.17
N SER A 246 21.38 5.91 -38.18
CA SER A 246 22.59 6.47 -37.51
C SER A 246 23.79 6.45 -38.44
N ALA A 247 24.77 7.28 -38.13
CA ALA A 247 26.12 7.14 -38.72
C ALA A 247 26.69 5.74 -38.42
N PRO A 248 27.59 5.22 -39.27
CA PRO A 248 28.24 3.94 -39.03
C PRO A 248 29.04 3.89 -37.74
N LEU A 249 28.75 2.94 -36.87
CA LEU A 249 29.46 2.70 -35.62
C LEU A 249 30.36 1.48 -35.75
N PRO A 250 31.69 1.61 -35.57
CA PRO A 250 32.59 0.46 -35.58
C PRO A 250 32.41 -0.37 -34.32
N GLN A 251 32.18 -1.67 -34.49
CA GLN A 251 32.09 -2.64 -33.41
C GLN A 251 32.91 -3.89 -33.76
N LYS A 252 33.48 -4.54 -32.72
CA LYS A 252 34.17 -5.81 -32.93
C LYS A 252 33.16 -6.97 -33.00
N SER A 253 33.27 -7.78 -34.04
CA SER A 253 32.51 -9.02 -34.18
C SER A 253 32.88 -10.02 -33.06
N ARG A 254 31.89 -10.59 -32.39
CA ARG A 254 32.12 -11.66 -31.41
C ARG A 254 32.57 -12.98 -32.01
N ALA A 255 32.35 -13.18 -33.30
CA ALA A 255 32.65 -14.45 -33.96
C ALA A 255 34.10 -14.58 -34.40
N ASP A 256 34.69 -13.49 -34.92
CA ASP A 256 36.00 -13.53 -35.56
C ASP A 256 36.92 -12.30 -35.23
N GLY A 257 36.46 -11.40 -34.32
CA GLY A 257 37.19 -10.23 -33.92
C GLY A 257 37.33 -9.16 -35.02
N SER A 258 36.76 -9.34 -36.20
CA SER A 258 36.80 -8.36 -37.27
C SER A 258 35.98 -7.11 -36.93
N THR A 259 36.33 -5.97 -37.58
CA THR A 259 35.52 -4.74 -37.40
C THR A 259 34.27 -4.87 -38.28
N VAL A 260 33.12 -4.70 -37.62
CA VAL A 260 31.78 -4.63 -38.25
C VAL A 260 31.24 -3.24 -37.99
N TYR A 261 30.78 -2.57 -39.02
CA TYR A 261 30.10 -1.29 -38.88
C TYR A 261 28.60 -1.53 -38.79
N ARG A 262 28.01 -0.96 -37.74
CA ARG A 262 26.55 -1.05 -37.51
C ARG A 262 25.89 0.31 -37.59
N MET A 263 24.70 0.35 -38.17
CA MET A 263 23.87 1.53 -38.30
C MET A 263 22.49 1.14 -37.79
N PHE A 264 21.89 2.00 -37.00
CA PHE A 264 20.61 1.76 -36.38
C PHE A 264 19.55 2.65 -37.02
N TYR A 265 18.39 2.08 -37.31
CA TYR A 265 17.25 2.81 -37.84
C TYR A 265 16.12 2.76 -36.84
N ALA A 266 15.81 3.89 -36.20
CA ALA A 266 14.76 4.02 -35.22
C ALA A 266 13.38 4.02 -35.91
N ILE A 267 12.53 3.03 -35.60
CA ILE A 267 11.17 2.94 -36.13
C ILE A 267 10.21 3.60 -35.16
N GLU A 268 10.23 3.15 -33.90
CA GLU A 268 9.27 3.60 -32.89
C GLU A 268 9.87 3.47 -31.49
N HIS A 269 9.56 4.42 -30.64
CA HIS A 269 9.79 4.33 -29.20
C HIS A 269 8.44 4.18 -28.51
N LYS A 270 8.13 2.98 -28.04
CA LYS A 270 6.89 2.66 -27.30
C LYS A 270 7.13 2.91 -25.82
N LYS A 271 6.71 4.06 -25.36
CA LYS A 271 6.85 4.45 -23.96
C LYS A 271 5.49 4.79 -23.36
N ASP A 272 5.10 4.05 -22.32
CA ASP A 272 3.91 4.36 -21.57
C ASP A 272 4.12 5.66 -20.77
N PRO A 273 3.13 6.55 -20.72
CA PRO A 273 3.24 7.75 -19.89
C PRO A 273 3.27 7.37 -18.41
N SER A 274 4.19 7.95 -17.67
CA SER A 274 4.19 7.82 -16.21
C SER A 274 3.01 8.61 -15.63
N PRO A 275 2.26 8.03 -14.68
CA PRO A 275 1.21 8.78 -13.99
C PRO A 275 1.79 10.03 -13.34
N PRO A 276 1.15 11.21 -13.47
CA PRO A 276 1.67 12.45 -12.90
C PRO A 276 1.65 12.43 -11.36
N PHE A 277 2.59 13.15 -10.76
CA PHE A 277 2.72 13.22 -9.30
C PHE A 277 1.45 13.72 -8.62
N GLU A 278 0.79 14.69 -9.22
CA GLU A 278 -0.42 15.34 -8.71
C GLU A 278 -1.57 14.36 -8.51
N GLU A 279 -1.68 13.35 -9.39
CA GLU A 279 -2.72 12.32 -9.29
C GLU A 279 -2.46 11.31 -8.17
N LEU A 280 -1.21 11.01 -7.89
CA LEU A 280 -0.81 9.95 -6.94
C LEU A 280 -0.38 10.49 -5.57
N SER A 281 -0.08 11.78 -5.46
CA SER A 281 0.51 12.38 -4.25
C SER A 281 -0.34 12.16 -3.00
N SER A 282 -1.65 12.35 -3.09
CA SER A 282 -2.58 12.14 -1.97
C SER A 282 -2.62 10.67 -1.54
N GLN A 283 -2.75 9.75 -2.48
CA GLN A 283 -2.78 8.32 -2.19
C GLN A 283 -1.47 7.81 -1.57
N ILE A 284 -0.34 8.31 -2.08
CA ILE A 284 0.99 7.98 -1.54
C ILE A 284 1.13 8.55 -0.13
N HIS A 285 0.72 9.80 0.08
CA HIS A 285 0.72 10.43 1.40
C HIS A 285 -0.07 9.60 2.40
N ASP A 286 -1.32 9.24 2.10
CA ASP A 286 -2.19 8.48 2.99
C ASP A 286 -1.63 7.09 3.29
N THR A 287 -1.06 6.43 2.28
CA THR A 287 -0.36 5.14 2.44
C THR A 287 0.84 5.25 3.38
N LEU A 288 1.62 6.34 3.26
CA LEU A 288 2.75 6.60 4.14
C LEU A 288 2.30 6.91 5.57
N VAL A 289 1.28 7.77 5.73
CA VAL A 289 0.70 8.10 7.06
C VAL A 289 0.24 6.83 7.75
N GLN A 290 -0.48 5.95 7.07
CA GLN A 290 -0.90 4.69 7.65
C GLN A 290 0.28 3.80 8.03
N LYS A 291 1.23 3.60 7.11
CA LYS A 291 2.42 2.77 7.35
C LYS A 291 3.26 3.26 8.53
N TYR A 292 3.55 4.57 8.57
CA TYR A 292 4.31 5.14 9.67
C TYR A 292 3.51 5.16 10.97
N GLY A 293 2.18 5.34 10.87
CA GLY A 293 1.25 5.24 11.98
C GLY A 293 1.30 3.87 12.65
N ASP A 294 1.25 2.79 11.88
CA ASP A 294 1.33 1.43 12.40
C ASP A 294 2.69 1.18 13.09
N ILE A 295 3.79 1.63 12.47
CA ILE A 295 5.14 1.50 13.07
C ILE A 295 5.23 2.27 14.40
N GLN A 296 4.83 3.54 14.41
CA GLN A 296 4.88 4.38 15.63
C GLN A 296 3.95 3.84 16.72
N LYS A 297 2.79 3.30 16.35
CA LYS A 297 1.85 2.64 17.27
C LYS A 297 2.49 1.41 17.92
N ASP A 298 3.08 0.52 17.14
CA ASP A 298 3.73 -0.68 17.65
C ASP A 298 4.91 -0.35 18.57
N GLU A 299 5.74 0.63 18.20
CA GLU A 299 6.83 1.11 19.05
C GLU A 299 6.33 1.71 20.35
N TYR A 300 5.27 2.52 20.30
CA TYR A 300 4.70 3.16 21.47
C TYR A 300 4.15 2.12 22.45
N PHE A 301 3.33 1.19 21.99
CA PHE A 301 2.79 0.13 22.83
C PHE A 301 3.85 -0.81 23.37
N THR A 302 4.88 -1.10 22.60
CA THR A 302 6.03 -1.87 23.08
C THR A 302 6.72 -1.17 24.24
N LYS A 303 6.93 0.15 24.16
CA LYS A 303 7.51 0.98 25.22
C LYS A 303 6.60 1.01 26.45
N LEU A 304 5.28 1.19 26.27
CA LEU A 304 4.31 1.18 27.37
C LEU A 304 4.30 -0.16 28.10
N ARG A 305 4.24 -1.26 27.38
CA ARG A 305 4.26 -2.62 27.95
C ARG A 305 5.56 -2.85 28.73
N LYS A 306 6.70 -2.48 28.16
CA LYS A 306 7.99 -2.58 28.85
C LYS A 306 8.04 -1.74 30.13
N LYS A 307 7.44 -0.54 30.11
CA LYS A 307 7.42 0.36 31.25
C LYS A 307 6.53 -0.14 32.39
N PHE A 308 5.32 -0.63 32.06
CA PHE A 308 4.28 -0.91 33.06
C PHE A 308 4.03 -2.40 33.30
N LEU A 309 4.45 -3.33 32.41
CA LEU A 309 4.22 -4.77 32.61
C LEU A 309 5.28 -5.46 33.48
N ASN A 310 6.39 -4.78 33.83
CA ASN A 310 7.44 -5.34 34.67
C ASN A 310 7.15 -5.22 36.18
N ASP A 311 6.12 -4.49 36.59
CA ASP A 311 5.72 -4.35 37.97
C ASP A 311 4.54 -5.29 38.28
N ASP A 312 4.43 -5.76 39.53
CA ASP A 312 3.32 -6.60 40.04
C ASP A 312 1.91 -6.02 39.84
N LEU A 313 1.84 -4.80 39.29
CA LEU A 313 0.62 -4.05 39.00
C LEU A 313 -0.13 -4.54 37.74
N VAL A 314 0.47 -5.42 36.92
CA VAL A 314 -0.04 -5.63 35.57
C VAL A 314 -0.16 -7.08 35.17
N VAL A 315 -1.33 -7.37 34.66
CA VAL A 315 -1.78 -8.40 33.72
C VAL A 315 -1.38 -9.82 34.04
N LYS A 316 -2.23 -10.47 34.80
CA LYS A 316 -2.36 -11.93 34.66
C LYS A 316 -3.59 -12.17 33.79
N ASN A 317 -3.39 -12.76 32.61
CA ASN A 317 -4.49 -13.36 31.88
C ASN A 317 -5.17 -14.38 32.81
N LEU A 318 -6.39 -14.09 33.21
CA LEU A 318 -7.15 -14.91 34.17
C LEU A 318 -7.96 -16.00 33.48
N PHE A 319 -7.66 -16.28 32.21
CA PHE A 319 -8.35 -17.27 31.39
C PHE A 319 -7.39 -18.15 30.59
N PRO A 320 -7.75 -19.41 30.29
CA PRO A 320 -6.94 -20.31 29.47
C PRO A 320 -6.90 -19.88 28.00
N ALA A 321 -5.85 -20.34 27.27
CA ALA A 321 -5.62 -19.93 25.87
C ALA A 321 -6.79 -20.27 24.93
N ASN A 322 -7.53 -21.36 25.18
CA ASN A 322 -8.67 -21.80 24.38
C ASN A 322 -10.01 -21.26 24.88
N TYR A 323 -10.01 -20.30 25.78
CA TYR A 323 -11.22 -19.72 26.34
C TYR A 323 -12.04 -18.99 25.27
N GLN A 324 -13.34 -19.29 25.25
CA GLN A 324 -14.35 -18.62 24.44
C GLN A 324 -15.47 -18.14 25.37
N PRO A 325 -15.65 -16.82 25.51
CA PRO A 325 -16.62 -16.26 26.45
C PRO A 325 -18.07 -16.30 25.95
N PHE A 326 -18.28 -16.45 24.65
CA PHE A 326 -19.60 -16.41 24.02
C PHE A 326 -19.93 -17.75 23.39
N ALA A 327 -21.17 -18.19 23.55
CA ALA A 327 -21.72 -19.34 22.88
C ALA A 327 -23.10 -18.99 22.31
N LEU A 328 -23.53 -19.70 21.27
CA LEU A 328 -24.84 -19.57 20.68
C LEU A 328 -25.65 -20.77 21.13
N SER A 329 -26.79 -20.56 21.80
CA SER A 329 -27.77 -21.59 22.05
C SER A 329 -28.95 -21.44 21.08
N GLY A 330 -29.24 -22.49 20.32
CA GLY A 330 -30.50 -22.59 19.56
C GLY A 330 -31.59 -23.14 20.45
N SER A 331 -32.70 -22.47 20.48
CA SER A 331 -33.98 -23.01 21.09
C SER A 331 -34.79 -23.71 20.04
#